data_a8ff8be3cf048520a627c36425bc0a03
#
_entry.id   a8ff8be3cf048520a627c36425bc0a03
#
_cell.length_a   1.000
_cell.length_b   1.000
_cell.length_c   1.000
_cell.angle_alpha   90.00
_cell.angle_beta   90.00
_cell.angle_gamma   90.00
#
_symmetry.space_group_name_H-M   'P 1'
#
loop_
_entity.id
_entity.type
_entity.pdbx_description
1 polymer ?
#
loop_
_entity_poly.entity_id
_entity_poly.type
_entity_poly.pdbx_seq_one_letter_code
_entity_poly.pdbx_strand_id
1 'polypeptide(L)'
;MALKTKKRYLVPNDYMADPSVHVFNGKLYIYPSHDWESGIPENDNGDHFNMKDYHVFSIEGDPMTAPVTDHGIILQVSDIPWAGRQLWDCDCVCGPDGRYYLYFPLKDRNDIFRMGVAIADRPEGPFRPEPDPIRGSYSIDQCVLQDNGKYYVYFGGLWGGQLQRYRNNKALESAILPEGDEPALCPKVTILSPDMLQFASDPVDVQILDQNGQPLKASDPHRFFEASWVHKYNGKYYYSYSTGDHHTLCYAVGDNPMGPFTYRGEILTPVVGWTTHHSIVEYGGKWYLFHHDSVPSGGRTWLRSLKVCELTYDAEGNIQTIEGLDD
;
A
#
# COMPACT_ATOMS: atom_id res chain seq x y z
N MET A 1 -10.44 -22.20 -7.94
CA MET A 1 -11.15 -21.39 -8.98
C MET A 1 -11.45 -20.06 -8.30
N ALA A 2 -11.07 -18.94 -8.91
CA ALA A 2 -11.32 -17.61 -8.36
C ALA A 2 -12.84 -17.33 -8.29
N LEU A 3 -13.24 -16.60 -7.24
CA LEU A 3 -14.65 -16.25 -7.02
C LEU A 3 -15.01 -15.04 -7.86
N LYS A 4 -16.14 -15.11 -8.54
CA LYS A 4 -16.77 -13.94 -9.15
C LYS A 4 -17.57 -13.21 -8.06
N THR A 5 -17.12 -12.04 -7.67
CA THR A 5 -17.81 -11.22 -6.66
C THR A 5 -18.31 -9.93 -7.31
N LYS A 6 -19.38 -9.36 -6.73
CA LYS A 6 -19.81 -8.02 -7.12
C LYS A 6 -18.76 -7.02 -6.69
N LYS A 7 -18.35 -6.14 -7.59
CA LYS A 7 -17.43 -5.03 -7.33
C LYS A 7 -18.15 -3.70 -7.54
N ARG A 8 -17.71 -2.67 -6.83
CA ARG A 8 -18.26 -1.33 -6.92
C ARG A 8 -17.14 -0.31 -7.09
N TYR A 9 -17.25 0.56 -8.09
CA TYR A 9 -16.44 1.78 -8.17
C TYR A 9 -16.91 2.79 -7.13
N LEU A 10 -15.97 3.37 -6.38
CA LEU A 10 -16.27 4.29 -5.28
C LEU A 10 -16.25 5.75 -5.72
N VAL A 11 -15.35 6.12 -6.63
CA VAL A 11 -15.15 7.47 -7.13
C VAL A 11 -15.20 7.45 -8.67
N PRO A 12 -16.40 7.32 -9.28
CA PRO A 12 -16.51 7.06 -10.72
C PRO A 12 -16.17 8.26 -11.61
N ASN A 13 -16.09 9.47 -11.05
CA ASN A 13 -15.88 10.70 -11.80
C ASN A 13 -14.44 11.23 -11.71
N ASP A 14 -13.55 10.50 -11.05
CA ASP A 14 -12.15 10.86 -10.88
C ASP A 14 -11.27 9.61 -10.79
N TYR A 15 -9.98 9.79 -10.97
CA TYR A 15 -9.00 8.70 -10.96
C TYR A 15 -8.29 8.61 -9.61
N MET A 16 -8.75 7.69 -8.79
CA MET A 16 -8.20 7.40 -7.46
C MET A 16 -7.71 5.96 -7.40
N ALA A 17 -6.57 5.74 -6.77
CA ALA A 17 -5.89 4.45 -6.72
C ALA A 17 -5.29 4.13 -5.36
N ASP A 18 -4.60 3.01 -5.24
CA ASP A 18 -3.75 2.63 -4.10
C ASP A 18 -4.46 2.87 -2.75
N PRO A 19 -5.62 2.22 -2.50
CA PRO A 19 -6.44 2.56 -1.36
C PRO A 19 -5.80 2.12 -0.04
N SER A 20 -5.54 3.07 0.87
CA SER A 20 -5.35 2.80 2.28
C SER A 20 -6.66 3.02 3.01
N VAL A 21 -7.21 2.00 3.66
CA VAL A 21 -8.55 2.05 4.26
C VAL A 21 -8.51 1.64 5.72
N HIS A 22 -9.04 2.52 6.58
CA HIS A 22 -9.11 2.31 8.01
C HIS A 22 -10.49 2.61 8.57
N VAL A 23 -10.80 2.03 9.72
CA VAL A 23 -12.01 2.35 10.48
C VAL A 23 -11.64 3.29 11.64
N PHE A 24 -12.08 4.54 11.56
CA PHE A 24 -11.94 5.50 12.64
C PHE A 24 -13.34 5.95 13.09
N ASN A 25 -13.56 5.97 14.39
CA ASN A 25 -14.83 6.43 14.99
C ASN A 25 -16.08 5.77 14.37
N GLY A 26 -15.99 4.48 13.99
CA GLY A 26 -17.08 3.71 13.41
C GLY A 26 -17.40 3.99 11.94
N LYS A 27 -16.55 4.75 11.23
CA LYS A 27 -16.64 5.00 9.80
C LYS A 27 -15.42 4.48 9.07
N LEU A 28 -15.59 4.09 7.81
CA LEU A 28 -14.47 3.83 6.90
C LEU A 28 -13.92 5.15 6.39
N TYR A 29 -12.60 5.29 6.42
CA TYR A 29 -11.85 6.37 5.79
C TYR A 29 -10.91 5.77 4.76
N ILE A 30 -10.89 6.35 3.57
CA ILE A 30 -10.11 5.91 2.42
C ILE A 30 -9.15 7.03 2.05
N TYR A 31 -7.87 6.73 2.04
CA TYR A 31 -6.77 7.63 1.68
C TYR A 31 -6.13 7.09 0.39
N PRO A 32 -6.61 7.49 -0.78
CA PRO A 32 -6.06 7.01 -2.04
C PRO A 32 -4.97 7.91 -2.60
N SER A 33 -4.20 7.39 -3.54
CA SER A 33 -3.48 8.19 -4.52
C SER A 33 -4.47 8.90 -5.45
N HIS A 34 -4.15 10.11 -5.88
CA HIS A 34 -4.90 10.84 -6.89
C HIS A 34 -4.12 10.92 -8.19
N ASP A 35 -4.59 10.19 -9.20
CA ASP A 35 -3.92 10.06 -10.49
C ASP A 35 -4.21 11.25 -11.41
N TRP A 36 -3.15 11.87 -11.92
CA TRP A 36 -3.23 12.96 -12.88
C TRP A 36 -2.57 12.57 -14.19
N GLU A 37 -3.15 13.01 -15.32
CA GLU A 37 -2.50 12.84 -16.62
C GLU A 37 -1.15 13.59 -16.65
N SER A 38 -0.09 12.88 -17.00
CA SER A 38 1.26 13.44 -17.06
C SER A 38 1.68 13.85 -18.47
N GLY A 39 1.13 13.17 -19.50
CA GLY A 39 1.62 13.24 -20.85
C GLY A 39 2.99 12.56 -21.07
N ILE A 40 3.51 11.86 -20.05
CA ILE A 40 4.79 11.15 -20.12
C ILE A 40 4.53 9.71 -20.51
N PRO A 41 5.25 9.14 -21.50
CA PRO A 41 5.15 7.73 -21.84
C PRO A 41 5.53 6.81 -20.68
N GLU A 42 4.94 5.63 -20.63
CA GLU A 42 5.29 4.61 -19.64
C GLU A 42 6.80 4.31 -19.65
N ASN A 43 7.38 4.20 -18.46
CA ASN A 43 8.79 3.87 -18.24
C ASN A 43 9.01 3.23 -16.86
N ASP A 44 10.16 2.57 -16.70
CA ASP A 44 10.51 1.81 -15.49
C ASP A 44 10.78 2.70 -14.27
N ASN A 45 10.97 4.01 -14.45
CA ASN A 45 11.11 4.97 -13.36
C ASN A 45 9.75 5.44 -12.81
N GLY A 46 8.64 5.03 -13.45
CA GLY A 46 7.29 5.38 -13.05
C GLY A 46 6.92 6.85 -13.26
N ASP A 47 7.60 7.56 -14.20
CA ASP A 47 7.39 9.00 -14.41
C ASP A 47 5.99 9.35 -14.90
N HIS A 48 5.30 8.40 -15.51
CA HIS A 48 3.92 8.54 -15.96
C HIS A 48 2.89 8.54 -14.82
N PHE A 49 3.23 8.03 -13.63
CA PHE A 49 2.40 8.13 -12.43
C PHE A 49 2.55 9.50 -11.78
N ASN A 50 1.70 10.43 -12.18
CA ASN A 50 1.77 11.84 -11.79
C ASN A 50 0.73 12.15 -10.73
N MET A 51 1.09 11.96 -9.46
CA MET A 51 0.25 12.24 -8.30
C MET A 51 0.76 13.49 -7.59
N LYS A 52 -0.14 14.41 -7.24
CA LYS A 52 0.19 15.74 -6.73
C LYS A 52 -0.45 16.09 -5.41
N ASP A 53 -1.51 15.38 -5.05
CA ASP A 53 -2.32 15.65 -3.87
C ASP A 53 -3.01 14.38 -3.40
N TYR A 54 -3.53 14.42 -2.17
CA TYR A 54 -4.41 13.39 -1.61
C TYR A 54 -5.76 13.98 -1.27
N HIS A 55 -6.79 13.22 -1.58
CA HIS A 55 -8.11 13.35 -1.00
C HIS A 55 -8.28 12.37 0.16
N VAL A 56 -9.31 12.58 0.98
CA VAL A 56 -9.84 11.55 1.86
C VAL A 56 -11.32 11.39 1.61
N PHE A 57 -11.75 10.14 1.53
CA PHE A 57 -13.15 9.78 1.41
C PHE A 57 -13.63 9.06 2.65
N SER A 58 -14.91 9.15 2.97
CA SER A 58 -15.48 8.34 4.04
C SER A 58 -16.78 7.66 3.62
N ILE A 59 -17.04 6.51 4.25
CA ILE A 59 -18.26 5.72 4.08
C ILE A 59 -18.81 5.39 5.46
N GLU A 60 -20.09 5.65 5.67
CA GLU A 60 -20.85 5.22 6.82
C GLU A 60 -21.95 4.26 6.37
N GLY A 61 -21.90 3.01 6.82
CA GLY A 61 -22.77 1.92 6.35
C GLY A 61 -22.05 0.97 5.38
N ASP A 62 -22.81 0.12 4.71
CA ASP A 62 -22.26 -0.90 3.80
C ASP A 62 -21.47 -0.27 2.63
N PRO A 63 -20.15 -0.52 2.51
CA PRO A 63 -19.32 0.06 1.45
C PRO A 63 -19.75 -0.38 0.04
N MET A 64 -20.54 -1.45 -0.08
CA MET A 64 -21.07 -1.91 -1.35
C MET A 64 -22.25 -1.05 -1.85
N THR A 65 -22.89 -0.24 -0.98
CA THR A 65 -24.12 0.49 -1.33
C THR A 65 -24.21 1.90 -0.77
N ALA A 66 -23.57 2.17 0.37
CA ALA A 66 -23.65 3.46 1.05
C ALA A 66 -23.00 4.60 0.24
N PRO A 67 -23.43 5.85 0.40
CA PRO A 67 -22.80 7.00 -0.22
C PRO A 67 -21.34 7.15 0.20
N VAL A 68 -20.52 7.62 -0.75
CA VAL A 68 -19.13 8.03 -0.51
C VAL A 68 -19.11 9.54 -0.34
N THR A 69 -18.52 10.01 0.76
CA THR A 69 -18.33 11.44 1.02
C THR A 69 -16.89 11.81 0.71
N ASP A 70 -16.67 12.76 -0.20
CA ASP A 70 -15.37 13.37 -0.46
C ASP A 70 -15.18 14.56 0.50
N HIS A 71 -14.07 14.56 1.26
CA HIS A 71 -13.71 15.65 2.16
C HIS A 71 -12.72 16.65 1.52
N GLY A 72 -12.36 16.42 0.25
CA GLY A 72 -11.46 17.27 -0.52
C GLY A 72 -9.98 16.98 -0.26
N ILE A 73 -9.14 17.89 -0.75
CA ILE A 73 -7.69 17.78 -0.66
C ILE A 73 -7.23 17.94 0.80
N ILE A 74 -6.45 16.99 1.28
CA ILE A 74 -5.93 16.95 2.66
C ILE A 74 -4.45 17.28 2.75
N LEU A 75 -3.69 17.07 1.66
CA LEU A 75 -2.27 17.37 1.52
C LEU A 75 -1.91 17.44 0.04
N GLN A 76 -0.98 18.31 -0.33
CA GLN A 76 -0.49 18.43 -1.71
C GLN A 76 1.01 18.69 -1.73
N VAL A 77 1.66 18.39 -2.86
CA VAL A 77 3.13 18.53 -3.04
C VAL A 77 3.63 19.91 -2.65
N SER A 78 2.87 20.98 -2.98
CA SER A 78 3.26 22.36 -2.67
C SER A 78 3.31 22.70 -1.18
N ASP A 79 2.68 21.89 -0.33
CA ASP A 79 2.65 22.10 1.13
C ASP A 79 3.89 21.51 1.81
N ILE A 80 4.66 20.68 1.10
CA ILE A 80 5.76 19.88 1.66
C ILE A 80 7.11 20.59 1.35
N PRO A 81 7.85 21.05 2.38
CA PRO A 81 9.04 21.89 2.16
C PRO A 81 10.17 21.24 1.38
N TRP A 82 10.34 19.92 1.50
CA TRP A 82 11.41 19.15 0.86
C TRP A 82 11.01 18.50 -0.47
N ALA A 83 9.75 18.68 -0.90
CA ALA A 83 9.19 18.04 -2.07
C ALA A 83 9.95 18.32 -3.36
N GLY A 84 10.07 17.28 -4.17
CA GLY A 84 10.37 17.33 -5.59
C GLY A 84 9.11 17.04 -6.41
N ARG A 85 8.68 15.79 -6.49
CA ARG A 85 7.54 15.34 -7.31
C ARG A 85 7.00 13.99 -6.88
N GLN A 86 5.86 13.57 -7.42
CA GLN A 86 5.27 12.22 -7.30
C GLN A 86 4.94 11.84 -5.85
N LEU A 87 3.85 12.40 -5.37
CA LEU A 87 3.25 12.11 -4.07
C LEU A 87 2.39 10.82 -4.24
N TRP A 88 3.04 9.64 -4.14
CA TRP A 88 2.41 8.34 -4.41
C TRP A 88 1.55 7.88 -3.24
N ASP A 89 1.24 6.61 -3.13
CA ASP A 89 0.36 6.04 -2.11
C ASP A 89 0.64 6.57 -0.69
N CYS A 90 -0.31 6.46 0.19
CA CYS A 90 -0.14 6.88 1.58
C CYS A 90 -0.85 5.94 2.53
N ASP A 91 -0.52 6.01 3.81
CA ASP A 91 -1.25 5.33 4.86
C ASP A 91 -1.48 6.21 6.07
N CYS A 92 -2.63 6.05 6.73
CA CYS A 92 -3.03 6.85 7.87
C CYS A 92 -3.28 5.99 9.11
N VAL A 93 -2.76 6.42 10.25
CA VAL A 93 -3.01 5.74 11.53
C VAL A 93 -3.34 6.74 12.64
N CYS A 94 -4.18 6.33 13.59
CA CYS A 94 -4.40 7.09 14.82
C CYS A 94 -3.24 6.82 15.78
N GLY A 95 -2.54 7.87 16.18
CA GLY A 95 -1.41 7.81 17.10
C GLY A 95 -1.82 7.65 18.57
N PRO A 96 -0.84 7.46 19.47
CA PRO A 96 -1.09 7.26 20.89
C PRO A 96 -1.65 8.51 21.60
N ASP A 97 -1.50 9.67 20.99
CA ASP A 97 -2.01 10.96 21.45
C ASP A 97 -3.39 11.33 20.90
N GLY A 98 -4.00 10.42 20.11
CA GLY A 98 -5.31 10.61 19.51
C GLY A 98 -5.31 11.45 18.24
N ARG A 99 -4.13 11.90 17.77
CA ARG A 99 -3.99 12.55 16.47
C ARG A 99 -3.82 11.53 15.34
N TYR A 100 -3.99 11.98 14.10
CA TYR A 100 -3.88 11.16 12.90
C TYR A 100 -2.58 11.49 12.18
N TYR A 101 -1.82 10.43 11.83
CA TYR A 101 -0.51 10.51 11.19
C TYR A 101 -0.61 9.89 9.81
N LEU A 102 -0.38 10.70 8.79
CA LEU A 102 -0.37 10.29 7.39
C LEU A 102 1.09 10.12 6.95
N TYR A 103 1.45 8.89 6.59
CA TYR A 103 2.76 8.54 6.05
C TYR A 103 2.65 8.47 4.53
N PHE A 104 3.59 9.08 3.82
CA PHE A 104 3.55 9.16 2.37
C PHE A 104 4.95 9.11 1.75
N PRO A 105 5.13 8.43 0.58
CA PRO A 105 6.34 8.51 -0.19
C PRO A 105 6.27 9.72 -1.11
N LEU A 106 7.37 10.42 -1.21
CA LEU A 106 7.52 11.56 -2.11
C LEU A 106 8.97 11.61 -2.58
N LYS A 107 9.20 11.78 -3.87
CA LYS A 107 10.54 12.05 -4.39
C LYS A 107 11.01 13.43 -3.92
N ASP A 108 12.18 13.46 -3.29
CA ASP A 108 12.85 14.68 -2.92
C ASP A 108 13.41 15.40 -4.18
N ARG A 109 14.08 16.53 -3.99
CA ARG A 109 14.66 17.32 -5.11
C ARG A 109 15.80 16.62 -5.85
N ASN A 110 16.28 15.48 -5.34
CA ASN A 110 17.29 14.63 -5.97
C ASN A 110 16.65 13.40 -6.65
N ASP A 111 15.34 13.37 -6.82
CA ASP A 111 14.57 12.28 -7.41
C ASP A 111 14.67 10.95 -6.63
N ILE A 112 14.82 11.05 -5.31
CA ILE A 112 14.89 9.91 -4.39
C ILE A 112 13.63 9.89 -3.54
N PHE A 113 12.91 8.76 -3.51
CA PHE A 113 11.79 8.59 -2.62
C PHE A 113 12.22 8.63 -1.16
N ARG A 114 11.53 9.47 -0.40
CA ARG A 114 11.61 9.58 1.06
C ARG A 114 10.22 9.41 1.65
N MET A 115 10.15 8.97 2.89
CA MET A 115 8.89 8.90 3.64
C MET A 115 8.69 10.19 4.42
N GLY A 116 7.59 10.89 4.13
CA GLY A 116 7.12 12.03 4.90
C GLY A 116 6.08 11.63 5.94
N VAL A 117 5.86 12.52 6.90
CA VAL A 117 4.78 12.44 7.89
C VAL A 117 4.02 13.75 7.87
N ALA A 118 2.69 13.67 7.89
CA ALA A 118 1.82 14.81 8.13
C ALA A 118 0.81 14.49 9.24
N ILE A 119 0.42 15.50 10.03
CA ILE A 119 -0.37 15.31 11.24
C ILE A 119 -1.67 16.09 11.16
N ALA A 120 -2.76 15.49 11.61
CA ALA A 120 -4.07 16.12 11.74
C ALA A 120 -4.75 15.77 13.08
N ASP A 121 -5.66 16.65 13.52
CA ASP A 121 -6.48 16.42 14.72
C ASP A 121 -7.71 15.55 14.41
N ARG A 122 -8.03 15.35 13.14
CA ARG A 122 -9.17 14.57 12.65
C ARG A 122 -8.78 13.73 11.44
N PRO A 123 -9.45 12.59 11.21
CA PRO A 123 -9.14 11.73 10.07
C PRO A 123 -9.38 12.40 8.72
N GLU A 124 -10.26 13.39 8.65
CA GLU A 124 -10.52 14.18 7.44
C GLU A 124 -9.47 15.27 7.19
N GLY A 125 -8.49 15.44 8.08
CA GLY A 125 -7.51 16.50 7.99
C GLY A 125 -8.03 17.89 8.44
N PRO A 126 -7.44 19.00 7.98
CA PRO A 126 -6.28 19.05 7.09
C PRO A 126 -5.00 18.53 7.75
N PHE A 127 -4.15 17.88 6.98
CA PHE A 127 -2.87 17.37 7.44
C PHE A 127 -1.77 18.41 7.26
N ARG A 128 -0.93 18.55 8.29
CA ARG A 128 0.24 19.46 8.28
C ARG A 128 1.52 18.63 8.18
N PRO A 129 2.27 18.76 7.09
CA PRO A 129 3.49 17.98 6.91
C PRO A 129 4.61 18.43 7.84
N GLU A 130 5.42 17.47 8.28
CA GLU A 130 6.68 17.75 8.96
C GLU A 130 7.67 18.41 7.99
N PRO A 131 8.58 19.29 8.49
CA PRO A 131 9.50 20.06 7.66
C PRO A 131 10.55 19.20 6.96
N ASP A 132 10.83 18.00 7.49
CA ASP A 132 11.83 17.08 6.99
C ASP A 132 11.24 15.66 6.86
N PRO A 133 11.75 14.84 5.92
CA PRO A 133 11.34 13.44 5.84
C PRO A 133 11.89 12.61 7.01
N ILE A 134 11.33 11.43 7.24
CA ILE A 134 11.88 10.46 8.18
C ILE A 134 13.32 10.13 7.78
N ARG A 135 14.24 10.26 8.73
CA ARG A 135 15.67 10.03 8.49
C ARG A 135 15.94 8.59 8.11
N GLY A 136 16.74 8.39 7.06
CA GLY A 136 17.08 7.06 6.57
C GLY A 136 15.97 6.35 5.82
N SER A 137 14.81 7.00 5.59
CA SER A 137 13.72 6.45 4.79
C SER A 137 14.05 6.40 3.31
N TYR A 138 13.46 5.47 2.61
CA TYR A 138 13.57 5.27 1.16
C TYR A 138 12.41 4.41 0.66
N SER A 139 12.23 4.34 -0.66
CA SER A 139 11.20 3.53 -1.33
C SER A 139 9.76 4.01 -1.05
N ILE A 140 8.77 3.17 -1.29
CA ILE A 140 7.35 3.50 -1.41
C ILE A 140 6.45 2.52 -0.64
N ASP A 141 5.15 2.69 -0.73
CA ASP A 141 4.08 1.78 -0.31
C ASP A 141 4.09 1.52 1.19
N GLN A 142 3.97 2.61 1.97
CA GLN A 142 3.91 2.52 3.42
C GLN A 142 2.57 1.95 3.87
N CYS A 143 2.63 0.96 4.76
CA CYS A 143 1.49 0.46 5.52
C CYS A 143 1.83 0.46 7.00
N VAL A 144 0.97 1.01 7.84
CA VAL A 144 1.21 1.09 9.29
C VAL A 144 0.23 0.21 10.05
N LEU A 145 0.76 -0.79 10.72
CA LEU A 145 0.01 -1.65 11.63
C LEU A 145 0.19 -1.18 13.08
N GLN A 146 -0.90 -0.81 13.74
CA GLN A 146 -0.91 -0.67 15.20
C GLN A 146 -1.17 -2.03 15.84
N ASP A 147 -0.25 -2.49 16.68
CA ASP A 147 -0.43 -3.73 17.44
C ASP A 147 0.28 -3.70 18.77
N ASN A 148 -0.43 -4.07 19.85
CA ASN A 148 0.09 -4.13 21.22
C ASN A 148 0.85 -2.86 21.66
N GLY A 149 0.34 -1.68 21.32
CA GLY A 149 0.91 -0.38 21.67
C GLY A 149 2.17 0.00 20.89
N LYS A 150 2.50 -0.74 19.83
CA LYS A 150 3.57 -0.44 18.88
C LYS A 150 2.97 -0.13 17.52
N TYR A 151 3.71 0.61 16.70
CA TYR A 151 3.36 0.97 15.34
C TYR A 151 4.45 0.44 14.41
N TYR A 152 4.09 -0.52 13.59
CA TYR A 152 4.98 -1.15 12.62
C TYR A 152 4.72 -0.52 11.26
N VAL A 153 5.75 0.00 10.61
CA VAL A 153 5.65 0.51 9.24
C VAL A 153 6.35 -0.46 8.29
N TYR A 154 5.58 -0.96 7.33
CA TYR A 154 6.06 -1.80 6.24
C TYR A 154 6.18 -0.94 5.00
N PHE A 155 7.17 -1.20 4.15
CA PHE A 155 7.36 -0.43 2.94
C PHE A 155 8.27 -1.14 1.94
N GLY A 156 8.23 -0.68 0.71
CA GLY A 156 9.11 -1.14 -0.36
C GLY A 156 8.35 -1.32 -1.66
N GLY A 157 9.00 -0.96 -2.75
CA GLY A 157 8.55 -1.23 -4.11
C GLY A 157 9.74 -1.20 -5.07
N LEU A 158 9.70 -2.09 -6.07
CA LEU A 158 10.76 -2.22 -7.06
C LEU A 158 10.62 -1.17 -8.18
N TRP A 159 11.56 -1.16 -9.08
CA TRP A 159 11.65 -0.30 -10.26
C TRP A 159 11.48 1.18 -9.90
N GLY A 160 10.38 1.81 -10.31
CA GLY A 160 10.05 3.19 -9.93
C GLY A 160 10.07 3.43 -8.42
N GLY A 161 9.73 2.41 -7.63
CA GLY A 161 9.77 2.41 -6.16
C GLY A 161 11.16 2.36 -5.54
N GLN A 162 12.22 2.14 -6.35
CA GLN A 162 13.63 2.30 -5.99
C GLN A 162 14.20 1.32 -4.96
N LEU A 163 13.46 0.29 -4.49
CA LEU A 163 13.94 -0.64 -3.47
C LEU A 163 15.24 -1.36 -3.88
N GLN A 164 15.39 -1.70 -5.17
CA GLN A 164 16.59 -2.34 -5.73
C GLN A 164 17.83 -1.48 -5.68
N ARG A 165 17.71 -0.18 -5.36
CA ARG A 165 18.83 0.76 -5.18
C ARG A 165 19.41 0.71 -3.76
N TYR A 166 18.91 -0.16 -2.89
CA TYR A 166 19.32 -0.24 -1.49
C TYR A 166 19.69 -1.65 -1.08
N ARG A 167 20.73 -1.78 -0.21
CA ARG A 167 21.07 -2.99 0.52
C ARG A 167 21.48 -2.62 1.94
N ASN A 168 20.99 -3.37 2.92
CA ASN A 168 21.25 -3.11 4.34
C ASN A 168 21.00 -1.63 4.72
N ASN A 169 19.90 -1.05 4.22
CA ASN A 169 19.47 0.35 4.40
C ASN A 169 20.46 1.40 3.85
N LYS A 170 21.38 1.00 2.99
CA LYS A 170 22.35 1.89 2.35
C LYS A 170 22.12 1.94 0.86
N ALA A 171 22.16 3.16 0.29
CA ALA A 171 22.11 3.35 -1.15
C ALA A 171 23.29 2.66 -1.84
N LEU A 172 23.04 2.04 -2.98
CA LEU A 172 24.03 1.46 -3.86
C LEU A 172 24.43 2.47 -4.94
N GLU A 173 25.63 2.31 -5.50
CA GLU A 173 26.09 3.10 -6.66
C GLU A 173 25.24 2.81 -7.91
N SER A 174 24.74 1.56 -8.05
CA SER A 174 23.85 1.14 -9.13
C SER A 174 22.75 0.21 -8.58
N ALA A 175 21.60 0.18 -9.24
CA ALA A 175 20.52 -0.75 -8.92
C ALA A 175 20.96 -2.20 -9.17
N ILE A 176 20.61 -3.09 -8.24
CA ILE A 176 20.89 -4.54 -8.35
C ILE A 176 19.58 -5.29 -8.10
N LEU A 177 19.16 -6.07 -9.09
CA LEU A 177 18.06 -7.03 -8.95
C LEU A 177 18.65 -8.44 -8.84
N PRO A 178 18.18 -9.27 -7.89
CA PRO A 178 18.54 -10.68 -7.85
C PRO A 178 17.91 -11.42 -9.04
N GLU A 179 18.56 -12.49 -9.49
CA GLU A 179 18.12 -13.27 -10.65
C GLU A 179 18.06 -14.78 -10.34
N GLY A 180 17.24 -15.49 -11.08
CA GLY A 180 17.16 -16.96 -11.04
C GLY A 180 16.82 -17.49 -9.64
N ASP A 181 17.73 -18.32 -9.10
CA ASP A 181 17.55 -18.97 -7.79
C ASP A 181 18.02 -18.13 -6.59
N GLU A 182 18.50 -16.92 -6.81
CA GLU A 182 18.82 -16.00 -5.72
C GLU A 182 17.54 -15.64 -4.93
N PRO A 183 17.66 -15.37 -3.60
CA PRO A 183 16.51 -14.86 -2.84
C PRO A 183 15.97 -13.57 -3.44
N ALA A 184 14.63 -13.48 -3.58
CA ALA A 184 13.96 -12.28 -4.01
C ALA A 184 14.22 -11.10 -3.06
N LEU A 185 14.09 -9.87 -3.56
CA LEU A 185 14.10 -8.69 -2.70
C LEU A 185 12.90 -8.72 -1.75
N CYS A 186 13.17 -8.42 -0.49
CA CYS A 186 12.15 -8.35 0.55
C CYS A 186 11.67 -6.92 0.75
N PRO A 187 10.38 -6.71 1.05
CA PRO A 187 9.91 -5.48 1.66
C PRO A 187 10.59 -5.27 3.02
N LYS A 188 10.42 -4.08 3.56
CA LYS A 188 11.03 -3.69 4.84
C LYS A 188 9.97 -3.50 5.91
N VAL A 189 10.37 -3.70 7.16
CA VAL A 189 9.57 -3.34 8.33
C VAL A 189 10.46 -2.70 9.40
N THR A 190 9.91 -1.70 10.08
CA THR A 190 10.52 -1.10 11.26
C THR A 190 9.43 -0.67 12.24
N ILE A 191 9.83 -0.22 13.42
CA ILE A 191 8.92 0.32 14.45
C ILE A 191 9.07 1.84 14.44
N LEU A 192 7.95 2.54 14.54
CA LEU A 192 7.94 4.00 14.70
C LEU A 192 8.34 4.40 16.12
N SER A 193 8.98 5.55 16.25
CA SER A 193 9.28 6.18 17.53
C SER A 193 8.01 6.55 18.28
N PRO A 194 8.06 6.71 19.60
CA PRO A 194 6.87 7.04 20.41
C PRO A 194 6.16 8.33 20.02
N ASP A 195 6.87 9.27 19.40
CA ASP A 195 6.32 10.52 18.85
C ASP A 195 5.77 10.36 17.43
N MET A 196 5.87 9.17 16.84
CA MET A 196 5.38 8.83 15.49
C MET A 196 6.14 9.51 14.35
N LEU A 197 7.25 10.21 14.59
CA LEU A 197 7.91 11.08 13.60
C LEU A 197 9.17 10.48 12.97
N GLN A 198 9.70 9.41 13.56
CA GLN A 198 10.94 8.78 13.11
C GLN A 198 10.88 7.26 13.23
N PHE A 199 11.81 6.56 12.62
CA PHE A 199 12.04 5.15 12.91
C PHE A 199 12.72 5.00 14.28
N ALA A 200 12.23 4.07 15.10
CA ALA A 200 12.84 3.71 16.38
C ALA A 200 14.02 2.74 16.22
N SER A 201 14.10 2.05 15.09
CA SER A 201 15.15 1.09 14.76
C SER A 201 15.42 1.08 13.25
N ASP A 202 16.55 0.55 12.85
CA ASP A 202 16.81 0.33 11.43
C ASP A 202 15.80 -0.64 10.82
N PRO A 203 15.29 -0.39 9.61
CA PRO A 203 14.43 -1.32 8.90
C PRO A 203 15.10 -2.69 8.68
N VAL A 204 14.31 -3.75 8.83
CA VAL A 204 14.74 -5.14 8.56
C VAL A 204 13.90 -5.74 7.43
N ASP A 205 14.39 -6.82 6.81
CA ASP A 205 13.71 -7.53 5.75
C ASP A 205 12.47 -8.27 6.29
N VAL A 206 11.34 -8.10 5.64
CA VAL A 206 10.17 -8.95 5.82
C VAL A 206 10.38 -10.22 4.98
N GLN A 207 10.78 -11.30 5.64
CA GLN A 207 11.02 -12.57 4.95
C GLN A 207 9.69 -13.21 4.54
N ILE A 208 9.53 -13.46 3.23
CA ILE A 208 8.42 -14.25 2.67
C ILE A 208 9.00 -15.61 2.27
N LEU A 209 8.49 -16.66 2.91
CA LEU A 209 8.98 -18.02 2.76
C LEU A 209 8.02 -18.88 1.94
N ASP A 210 8.57 -19.87 1.23
CA ASP A 210 7.79 -20.93 0.61
C ASP A 210 7.27 -21.94 1.68
N GLN A 211 6.57 -22.98 1.22
CA GLN A 211 6.01 -24.02 2.09
C GLN A 211 7.10 -24.92 2.74
N ASN A 212 8.35 -24.83 2.28
CA ASN A 212 9.50 -25.55 2.84
C ASN A 212 10.31 -24.67 3.81
N GLY A 213 9.85 -23.44 4.07
CA GLY A 213 10.53 -22.48 4.94
C GLY A 213 11.75 -21.82 4.31
N GLN A 214 11.86 -21.83 2.96
CA GLN A 214 12.93 -21.16 2.23
C GLN A 214 12.44 -19.80 1.70
N PRO A 215 13.29 -18.77 1.63
CA PRO A 215 12.94 -17.52 1.00
C PRO A 215 12.48 -17.73 -0.45
N LEU A 216 11.44 -16.98 -0.88
CA LEU A 216 11.02 -16.98 -2.27
C LEU A 216 12.19 -16.53 -3.16
N LYS A 217 12.32 -17.16 -4.32
CA LYS A 217 13.37 -16.87 -5.29
C LYS A 217 13.02 -15.68 -6.19
N ALA A 218 14.03 -15.07 -6.79
CA ALA A 218 13.85 -14.01 -7.77
C ALA A 218 13.04 -14.45 -9.02
N SER A 219 13.13 -15.74 -9.37
CA SER A 219 12.34 -16.34 -10.46
C SER A 219 10.93 -16.77 -10.05
N ASP A 220 10.56 -16.69 -8.76
CA ASP A 220 9.22 -17.07 -8.30
C ASP A 220 8.18 -16.05 -8.76
N PRO A 221 7.10 -16.47 -9.45
CA PRO A 221 6.05 -15.56 -9.90
C PRO A 221 5.30 -14.87 -8.75
N HIS A 222 5.37 -15.42 -7.54
CA HIS A 222 4.73 -14.87 -6.34
C HIS A 222 5.68 -14.03 -5.47
N ARG A 223 6.88 -13.72 -5.98
CA ARG A 223 7.83 -12.85 -5.26
C ARG A 223 7.24 -11.46 -5.05
N PHE A 224 7.67 -10.82 -3.98
CA PHE A 224 7.30 -9.43 -3.69
C PHE A 224 7.71 -8.48 -4.82
N PHE A 225 6.81 -7.54 -5.13
CA PHE A 225 7.10 -6.42 -6.00
C PHE A 225 6.83 -5.08 -5.28
N GLU A 226 5.60 -4.88 -4.77
CA GLU A 226 5.17 -3.64 -4.11
C GLU A 226 3.88 -3.83 -3.30
N ALA A 227 3.25 -2.75 -2.86
CA ALA A 227 1.90 -2.73 -2.29
C ALA A 227 1.75 -3.48 -0.96
N SER A 228 2.61 -3.20 0.00
CA SER A 228 2.54 -3.80 1.34
C SER A 228 1.24 -3.47 2.06
N TRP A 229 0.56 -4.50 2.60
CA TRP A 229 -0.55 -4.33 3.54
C TRP A 229 -0.50 -5.41 4.62
N VAL A 230 -0.85 -5.05 5.86
CA VAL A 230 -0.90 -6.03 6.96
C VAL A 230 -2.17 -5.88 7.76
N HIS A 231 -2.84 -7.01 8.01
CA HIS A 231 -3.99 -7.07 8.91
C HIS A 231 -3.92 -8.32 9.79
N LYS A 232 -4.78 -8.38 10.81
CA LYS A 232 -4.90 -9.55 11.69
C LYS A 232 -6.21 -10.27 11.45
N TYR A 233 -6.14 -11.59 11.34
CA TYR A 233 -7.29 -12.46 11.29
C TYR A 233 -7.02 -13.72 12.13
N ASN A 234 -7.96 -14.11 13.00
CA ASN A 234 -7.85 -15.29 13.88
C ASN A 234 -6.51 -15.38 14.63
N GLY A 235 -5.99 -14.24 15.12
CA GLY A 235 -4.76 -14.19 15.90
C GLY A 235 -3.45 -14.32 15.10
N LYS A 236 -3.54 -14.41 13.76
CA LYS A 236 -2.39 -14.42 12.84
C LYS A 236 -2.26 -13.08 12.13
N TYR A 237 -1.05 -12.80 11.63
CA TYR A 237 -0.76 -11.65 10.78
C TYR A 237 -0.76 -12.09 9.32
N TYR A 238 -1.53 -11.39 8.52
CA TYR A 238 -1.63 -11.59 7.07
C TYR A 238 -0.90 -10.44 6.41
N TYR A 239 0.23 -10.74 5.81
CA TYR A 239 1.01 -9.81 4.99
C TYR A 239 0.61 -10.02 3.54
N SER A 240 0.02 -9.01 2.92
CA SER A 240 -0.40 -9.06 1.52
C SER A 240 0.35 -8.04 0.67
N TYR A 241 0.53 -8.34 -0.61
CA TYR A 241 1.40 -7.60 -1.50
C TYR A 241 1.06 -7.87 -2.97
N SER A 242 1.52 -6.99 -3.86
CA SER A 242 1.52 -7.20 -5.30
C SER A 242 2.78 -7.95 -5.71
N THR A 243 2.61 -8.90 -6.62
CA THR A 243 3.71 -9.75 -7.09
C THR A 243 4.43 -9.16 -8.29
N GLY A 244 5.55 -9.77 -8.68
CA GLY A 244 6.37 -9.46 -9.84
C GLY A 244 5.60 -9.19 -11.14
N ASP A 245 5.94 -9.86 -12.20
CA ASP A 245 5.56 -9.43 -13.56
C ASP A 245 4.06 -9.44 -13.90
N HIS A 246 3.22 -10.07 -13.08
CA HIS A 246 1.77 -10.19 -13.32
C HIS A 246 0.90 -9.36 -12.40
N HIS A 247 1.49 -8.70 -11.40
CA HIS A 247 0.78 -7.87 -10.41
C HIS A 247 -0.47 -8.52 -9.81
N THR A 248 -0.39 -9.83 -9.54
CA THR A 248 -1.38 -10.56 -8.77
C THR A 248 -1.26 -10.15 -7.30
N LEU A 249 -2.37 -9.90 -6.62
CA LEU A 249 -2.32 -9.73 -5.17
C LEU A 249 -2.19 -11.08 -4.48
N CYS A 250 -1.14 -11.23 -3.71
CA CYS A 250 -0.83 -12.43 -2.93
C CYS A 250 -0.79 -12.14 -1.44
N TYR A 251 -0.78 -13.19 -0.63
CA TYR A 251 -0.61 -13.07 0.81
C TYR A 251 0.24 -14.18 1.40
N ALA A 252 0.85 -13.85 2.52
CA ALA A 252 1.62 -14.75 3.37
C ALA A 252 1.15 -14.57 4.83
N VAL A 253 1.28 -15.61 5.65
CA VAL A 253 0.78 -15.62 7.03
C VAL A 253 1.92 -15.91 8.00
N GLY A 254 1.93 -15.20 9.13
CA GLY A 254 2.93 -15.34 10.18
C GLY A 254 2.35 -15.19 11.59
N ASP A 255 3.18 -15.50 12.57
CA ASP A 255 2.84 -15.39 14.01
C ASP A 255 3.38 -14.10 14.66
N ASN A 256 4.21 -13.36 13.91
CA ASN A 256 4.88 -12.16 14.39
C ASN A 256 4.68 -11.02 13.39
N PRO A 257 4.39 -9.79 13.82
CA PRO A 257 4.22 -8.67 12.91
C PRO A 257 5.47 -8.37 12.07
N MET A 258 6.65 -8.71 12.53
CA MET A 258 7.90 -8.53 11.75
C MET A 258 8.25 -9.74 10.88
N GLY A 259 7.39 -10.77 10.82
CA GLY A 259 7.65 -12.00 10.09
C GLY A 259 8.51 -13.01 10.86
N PRO A 260 9.01 -14.09 10.20
CA PRO A 260 8.77 -14.38 8.79
C PRO A 260 7.31 -14.72 8.50
N PHE A 261 6.92 -14.56 7.24
CA PHE A 261 5.60 -14.92 6.73
C PHE A 261 5.73 -16.05 5.71
N THR A 262 4.87 -17.07 5.80
CA THR A 262 4.82 -18.16 4.83
C THR A 262 3.76 -17.86 3.78
N TYR A 263 4.14 -17.87 2.51
CA TYR A 263 3.20 -17.71 1.37
C TYR A 263 2.01 -18.65 1.47
N ARG A 264 0.82 -18.15 1.23
CA ARG A 264 -0.43 -18.93 1.33
C ARG A 264 -1.23 -18.99 0.05
N GLY A 265 -1.22 -17.94 -0.76
CA GLY A 265 -2.01 -17.93 -1.98
C GLY A 265 -2.25 -16.55 -2.55
N GLU A 266 -3.17 -16.51 -3.52
CA GLU A 266 -3.59 -15.32 -4.21
C GLU A 266 -4.87 -14.75 -3.58
N ILE A 267 -4.98 -13.43 -3.56
CA ILE A 267 -6.16 -12.68 -3.11
C ILE A 267 -7.00 -12.26 -4.30
N LEU A 268 -6.33 -11.68 -5.31
CA LEU A 268 -6.97 -11.11 -6.50
C LEU A 268 -6.14 -11.49 -7.72
N THR A 269 -6.80 -12.06 -8.73
CA THR A 269 -6.16 -12.29 -10.03
C THR A 269 -5.90 -10.96 -10.75
N PRO A 270 -5.04 -10.91 -11.79
CA PRO A 270 -4.71 -9.66 -12.47
C PRO A 270 -5.95 -8.87 -12.91
N VAL A 271 -5.86 -7.55 -12.76
CA VAL A 271 -6.86 -6.57 -13.18
C VAL A 271 -6.48 -5.93 -14.52
N VAL A 272 -7.35 -5.08 -15.06
CA VAL A 272 -6.97 -4.21 -16.19
C VAL A 272 -6.08 -3.09 -15.67
N GLY A 273 -4.91 -2.94 -16.25
CA GLY A 273 -3.84 -2.04 -15.83
C GLY A 273 -2.61 -2.83 -15.40
N TRP A 274 -1.48 -2.15 -15.21
CA TRP A 274 -0.23 -2.81 -14.88
C TRP A 274 -0.02 -2.97 -13.37
N THR A 275 -0.42 -1.98 -12.57
CA THR A 275 -0.28 -2.03 -11.11
C THR A 275 -1.50 -2.65 -10.43
N THR A 276 -1.29 -3.27 -9.27
CA THR A 276 -2.33 -3.58 -8.27
C THR A 276 -1.87 -3.12 -6.90
N HIS A 277 -2.75 -2.43 -6.18
CA HIS A 277 -2.55 -2.04 -4.80
C HIS A 277 -3.87 -2.15 -4.05
N HIS A 278 -3.83 -2.36 -2.74
CA HIS A 278 -5.04 -2.76 -2.01
C HIS A 278 -4.96 -2.43 -0.52
N SER A 279 -6.10 -2.55 0.12
CA SER A 279 -6.21 -2.75 1.57
C SER A 279 -7.31 -3.76 1.90
N ILE A 280 -7.17 -4.43 3.03
CA ILE A 280 -8.14 -5.40 3.56
C ILE A 280 -8.57 -4.92 4.93
N VAL A 281 -9.88 -4.76 5.13
CA VAL A 281 -10.43 -4.21 6.37
C VAL A 281 -11.71 -4.93 6.78
N GLU A 282 -11.87 -5.13 8.10
CA GLU A 282 -13.13 -5.57 8.68
C GLU A 282 -14.01 -4.37 9.01
N TYR A 283 -15.26 -4.40 8.52
CA TYR A 283 -16.23 -3.37 8.82
C TYR A 283 -17.65 -3.94 8.86
N GLY A 284 -18.41 -3.61 9.90
CA GLY A 284 -19.78 -4.12 10.05
C GLY A 284 -19.89 -5.63 10.14
N GLY A 285 -18.87 -6.33 10.63
CA GLY A 285 -18.81 -7.80 10.75
C GLY A 285 -18.54 -8.52 9.44
N LYS A 286 -18.10 -7.83 8.41
CA LYS A 286 -17.67 -8.37 7.12
C LYS A 286 -16.28 -7.90 6.78
N TRP A 287 -15.57 -8.65 5.93
CA TRP A 287 -14.28 -8.28 5.38
C TRP A 287 -14.45 -7.73 3.96
N TYR A 288 -13.65 -6.72 3.63
CA TYR A 288 -13.67 -6.06 2.34
C TYR A 288 -12.26 -5.94 1.79
N LEU A 289 -12.15 -6.15 0.48
CA LEU A 289 -10.98 -5.82 -0.32
C LEU A 289 -11.27 -4.52 -1.06
N PHE A 290 -10.45 -3.50 -0.80
CA PHE A 290 -10.37 -2.29 -1.59
C PHE A 290 -9.17 -2.40 -2.52
N HIS A 291 -9.36 -2.12 -3.78
CA HIS A 291 -8.33 -2.20 -4.81
C HIS A 291 -8.61 -1.21 -5.94
N HIS A 292 -7.83 -1.21 -7.01
CA HIS A 292 -8.08 -0.39 -8.18
C HIS A 292 -7.99 -1.20 -9.47
N ASP A 293 -8.48 -0.64 -10.58
CA ASP A 293 -8.17 -1.04 -11.95
C ASP A 293 -8.18 0.18 -12.88
N SER A 294 -7.84 -0.04 -14.16
CA SER A 294 -7.80 1.01 -15.19
C SER A 294 -8.91 0.89 -16.23
N VAL A 295 -9.97 0.13 -15.98
CA VAL A 295 -11.09 -0.06 -16.93
C VAL A 295 -11.74 1.27 -17.32
N PRO A 296 -12.10 2.18 -16.39
CA PRO A 296 -12.77 3.44 -16.75
C PRO A 296 -11.91 4.36 -17.62
N SER A 297 -10.59 4.29 -17.55
CA SER A 297 -9.68 5.06 -18.39
C SER A 297 -9.36 4.40 -19.75
N GLY A 298 -9.94 3.22 -20.02
CA GLY A 298 -9.63 2.42 -21.22
C GLY A 298 -8.29 1.70 -21.13
N GLY A 299 -7.84 1.34 -19.94
CA GLY A 299 -6.63 0.57 -19.69
C GLY A 299 -5.35 1.41 -19.50
N ARG A 300 -5.47 2.75 -19.34
CA ARG A 300 -4.32 3.60 -19.01
C ARG A 300 -3.89 3.35 -17.59
N THR A 301 -2.72 2.69 -17.42
CA THR A 301 -2.26 2.21 -16.11
C THR A 301 -1.99 3.32 -15.09
N TRP A 302 -1.83 4.55 -15.51
CA TRP A 302 -1.62 5.74 -14.68
C TRP A 302 -2.89 6.55 -14.39
N LEU A 303 -4.07 6.07 -14.83
CA LEU A 303 -5.38 6.66 -14.53
C LEU A 303 -6.31 5.57 -14.03
N ARG A 304 -6.23 5.32 -12.73
CA ARG A 304 -6.83 4.17 -12.07
C ARG A 304 -8.10 4.57 -11.31
N SER A 305 -8.96 3.63 -11.04
CA SER A 305 -10.25 3.86 -10.38
C SER A 305 -10.46 2.88 -9.22
N LEU A 306 -10.81 3.42 -8.06
CA LEU A 306 -11.04 2.67 -6.82
C LEU A 306 -12.25 1.75 -6.92
N LYS A 307 -12.04 0.53 -6.45
CA LYS A 307 -13.08 -0.51 -6.31
C LYS A 307 -13.13 -1.08 -4.91
N VAL A 308 -14.29 -1.62 -4.55
CA VAL A 308 -14.48 -2.43 -3.35
C VAL A 308 -15.27 -3.68 -3.67
N CYS A 309 -14.96 -4.77 -3.00
CA CYS A 309 -15.74 -6.01 -2.98
C CYS A 309 -15.66 -6.69 -1.60
N GLU A 310 -16.61 -7.58 -1.31
CA GLU A 310 -16.51 -8.44 -0.13
C GLU A 310 -15.37 -9.46 -0.31
N LEU A 311 -14.64 -9.69 0.78
CA LEU A 311 -13.58 -10.68 0.89
C LEU A 311 -14.00 -11.73 1.91
N THR A 312 -13.73 -13.00 1.63
CA THR A 312 -14.11 -14.11 2.50
C THR A 312 -12.92 -15.01 2.80
N TYR A 313 -12.98 -15.65 3.97
CA TYR A 313 -12.04 -16.67 4.41
C TYR A 313 -12.74 -18.03 4.43
N ASP A 314 -11.98 -19.10 4.16
CA ASP A 314 -12.45 -20.45 4.40
C ASP A 314 -12.32 -20.86 5.89
N ALA A 315 -12.70 -22.08 6.22
CA ALA A 315 -12.67 -22.61 7.59
C ALA A 315 -11.25 -22.71 8.17
N GLU A 316 -10.25 -22.84 7.31
CA GLU A 316 -8.82 -22.92 7.64
C GLU A 316 -8.17 -21.52 7.75
N GLY A 317 -8.92 -20.45 7.46
CA GLY A 317 -8.45 -19.07 7.47
C GLY A 317 -7.72 -18.65 6.18
N ASN A 318 -7.87 -19.40 5.09
CA ASN A 318 -7.33 -18.96 3.82
C ASN A 318 -8.27 -17.94 3.17
N ILE A 319 -7.68 -16.88 2.59
CA ILE A 319 -8.45 -15.93 1.77
C ILE A 319 -8.90 -16.62 0.49
N GLN A 320 -10.19 -16.51 0.18
CA GLN A 320 -10.72 -17.02 -1.07
C GLN A 320 -10.39 -16.09 -2.22
N THR A 321 -9.63 -16.57 -3.21
CA THR A 321 -9.17 -15.78 -4.37
C THR A 321 -10.36 -15.18 -5.12
N ILE A 322 -10.27 -13.90 -5.45
CA ILE A 322 -11.27 -13.13 -6.19
C ILE A 322 -10.81 -12.95 -7.63
N GLU A 323 -11.74 -13.10 -8.60
CA GLU A 323 -11.49 -12.78 -10.00
C GLU A 323 -11.31 -11.27 -10.18
N GLY A 324 -10.15 -10.83 -10.70
CA GLY A 324 -9.82 -9.41 -10.89
C GLY A 324 -10.63 -8.74 -11.98
N LEU A 325 -10.84 -9.46 -13.09
CA LEU A 325 -11.64 -8.96 -14.22
C LEU A 325 -13.13 -8.98 -13.89
N ASP A 326 -13.86 -8.01 -14.41
CA ASP A 326 -15.32 -8.00 -14.41
C ASP A 326 -15.85 -8.73 -15.65
N ASP A 327 -17.07 -9.26 -15.59
CA ASP A 327 -17.75 -9.91 -16.72
C ASP A 327 -18.13 -8.90 -17.80
#